data_e34e4021b353de43e241a024d4559e23
#
_entry.id   e34e4021b353de43e241a024d4559e23
#
_cell.length_a   1.000
_cell.length_b   1.000
_cell.length_c   1.000
_cell.angle_alpha   90.00
_cell.angle_beta   90.00
_cell.angle_gamma   90.00
#
_symmetry.space_group_name_H-M   'P 1'
#
loop_
_entity.id
_entity.type
_entity.pdbx_description
1 polymer ?
#
loop_
_entity_poly.entity_id
_entity_poly.type
_entity_poly.pdbx_seq_one_letter_code
_entity_poly.pdbx_strand_id
1 'polypeptide(L)'
;MEKNKRFRLVRFAFETRDGGILYRYMITEDKIPMLEVNQWLMAKAMRKASTSKEYGKKLLVFLNYLSDNDADYSVATNEHVKRFIRLLLFGDMEDLKLLYYETNRVYQTAAYYLTVITEFYKWLDDNYG
;
A
#
# COMPACT_ATOMS: atom_id res chain seq x y z
N MET A 1 -9.86 -22.06 4.07
CA MET A 1 -10.80 -20.97 4.35
C MET A 1 -10.07 -19.63 4.22
N GLU A 2 -10.54 -18.79 3.32
CA GLU A 2 -9.92 -17.51 3.15
C GLU A 2 -10.21 -16.59 4.33
N LYS A 3 -9.15 -16.01 4.88
CA LYS A 3 -9.28 -14.97 5.87
C LYS A 3 -9.75 -13.69 5.19
N ASN A 4 -10.81 -13.07 5.69
CA ASN A 4 -11.18 -11.74 5.26
C ASN A 4 -10.06 -10.78 5.67
N LYS A 5 -9.46 -10.12 4.68
CA LYS A 5 -8.41 -9.15 4.95
C LYS A 5 -9.01 -7.89 5.55
N ARG A 6 -8.35 -7.37 6.59
CA ARG A 6 -8.76 -6.14 7.28
C ARG A 6 -8.75 -4.94 6.34
N PHE A 7 -7.72 -4.85 5.49
CA PHE A 7 -7.57 -3.75 4.54
C PHE A 7 -7.90 -4.22 3.14
N ARG A 8 -8.64 -3.39 2.40
CA ARG A 8 -9.03 -3.68 1.01
C ARG A 8 -8.92 -2.43 0.17
N LEU A 9 -8.56 -2.61 -1.10
CA LEU A 9 -8.60 -1.55 -2.11
C LEU A 9 -9.92 -1.66 -2.86
N VAL A 10 -10.71 -0.59 -2.83
CA VAL A 10 -12.05 -0.57 -3.41
C VAL A 10 -12.15 0.60 -4.39
N ARG A 11 -12.78 0.37 -5.54
CA ARG A 11 -13.06 1.43 -6.51
C ARG A 11 -14.38 2.10 -6.16
N PHE A 12 -14.32 3.42 -5.92
CA PHE A 12 -15.51 4.22 -5.66
C PHE A 12 -15.85 5.07 -6.88
N ALA A 13 -17.13 5.26 -7.11
CA ALA A 13 -17.64 6.14 -8.15
C ALA A 13 -18.20 7.41 -7.49
N PHE A 14 -17.76 8.56 -7.97
CA PHE A 14 -18.23 9.86 -7.50
C PHE A 14 -18.94 10.58 -8.64
N GLU A 15 -20.07 11.20 -8.36
CA GLU A 15 -20.73 12.05 -9.32
C GLU A 15 -20.12 13.44 -9.30
N THR A 16 -19.75 13.94 -10.48
CA THR A 16 -19.19 15.28 -10.62
C THR A 16 -20.30 16.32 -10.77
N ARG A 17 -19.96 17.61 -10.59
CA ARG A 17 -20.97 18.68 -10.68
C ARG A 17 -21.63 18.79 -12.04
N ASP A 18 -20.92 18.39 -13.09
CA ASP A 18 -21.42 18.44 -14.48
C ASP A 18 -22.15 17.13 -14.87
N GLY A 19 -22.41 16.24 -13.90
CA GLY A 19 -23.15 14.99 -14.14
C GLY A 19 -22.30 13.83 -14.61
N GLY A 20 -20.98 14.00 -14.68
CA GLY A 20 -20.07 12.90 -15.03
C GLY A 20 -19.81 11.98 -13.84
N ILE A 21 -19.11 10.89 -14.11
CA ILE A 21 -18.70 9.94 -13.09
C ILE A 21 -17.19 9.89 -13.00
N LEU A 22 -16.67 10.04 -11.78
CA LEU A 22 -15.26 9.97 -11.48
C LEU A 22 -14.97 8.74 -10.65
N TYR A 23 -14.03 7.91 -11.09
CA TYR A 23 -13.64 6.72 -10.33
C TYR A 23 -12.34 6.97 -9.58
N ARG A 24 -12.29 6.52 -8.32
CA ARG A 24 -11.10 6.60 -7.48
C ARG A 24 -10.96 5.33 -6.67
N TYR A 25 -9.71 4.93 -6.43
CA TYR A 25 -9.40 3.79 -5.59
C TYR A 25 -9.12 4.28 -4.18
N MET A 26 -9.74 3.63 -3.21
CA MET A 26 -9.58 3.95 -1.79
C MET A 26 -9.34 2.69 -0.99
N ILE A 27 -8.64 2.83 0.12
CA ILE A 27 -8.40 1.73 1.04
C ILE A 27 -9.40 1.81 2.17
N THR A 28 -10.02 0.67 2.47
CA THR A 28 -10.94 0.55 3.62
C THR A 28 -10.29 -0.34 4.67
N GLU A 29 -10.58 -0.04 5.92
CA GLU A 29 -10.26 -0.88 7.06
C GLU A 29 -11.58 -1.38 7.63
N ASP A 30 -11.79 -2.70 7.59
CA ASP A 30 -13.04 -3.31 8.04
C ASP A 30 -14.28 -2.61 7.43
N LYS A 31 -14.21 -2.37 6.12
CA LYS A 31 -15.26 -1.75 5.28
C LYS A 31 -15.43 -0.25 5.47
N ILE A 32 -14.64 0.38 6.33
CA ILE A 32 -14.70 1.82 6.56
C ILE A 32 -13.53 2.49 5.84
N PRO A 33 -13.76 3.51 4.99
CA PRO A 33 -12.66 4.22 4.34
C PRO A 33 -11.70 4.84 5.36
N MET A 34 -10.40 4.68 5.12
CA MET A 34 -9.36 5.25 5.97
C MET A 34 -9.10 6.70 5.56
N LEU A 35 -9.30 7.63 6.48
CA LEU A 35 -9.21 9.06 6.15
C LEU A 35 -7.83 9.47 5.64
N GLU A 36 -6.80 9.25 6.45
CA GLU A 36 -5.44 9.72 6.15
C GLU A 36 -4.87 9.06 4.90
N VAL A 37 -5.00 7.75 4.82
CA VAL A 37 -4.52 6.97 3.67
C VAL A 37 -5.18 7.45 2.39
N ASN A 38 -6.49 7.66 2.42
CA ASN A 38 -7.24 8.04 1.22
C ASN A 38 -7.00 9.49 0.83
N GLN A 39 -6.72 10.37 1.77
CA GLN A 39 -6.29 11.74 1.44
C GLN A 39 -4.98 11.72 0.66
N TRP A 40 -4.05 10.87 1.06
CA TRP A 40 -2.80 10.69 0.33
C TRP A 40 -3.03 10.11 -1.07
N LEU A 41 -3.89 9.08 -1.18
CA LEU A 41 -4.20 8.49 -2.48
C LEU A 41 -4.90 9.49 -3.40
N MET A 42 -5.80 10.31 -2.87
CA MET A 42 -6.47 11.36 -3.65
C MET A 42 -5.48 12.41 -4.14
N ALA A 43 -4.51 12.80 -3.31
CA ALA A 43 -3.46 13.72 -3.71
C ALA A 43 -2.62 13.13 -4.87
N LYS A 44 -2.32 11.84 -4.82
CA LYS A 44 -1.62 11.15 -5.93
C LYS A 44 -2.47 11.11 -7.19
N ALA A 45 -3.79 10.88 -7.04
CA ALA A 45 -4.71 10.80 -8.17
C ALA A 45 -4.85 12.14 -8.90
N MET A 46 -4.67 13.25 -8.21
CA MET A 46 -4.69 14.58 -8.83
C MET A 46 -3.56 14.77 -9.85
N ARG A 47 -2.44 14.07 -9.65
CA ARG A 47 -1.33 14.07 -10.61
C ARG A 47 -1.57 13.05 -11.70
N LYS A 48 -1.93 11.82 -11.34
CA LYS A 48 -2.17 10.74 -12.28
C LYS A 48 -2.96 9.63 -11.59
N ALA A 49 -4.18 9.36 -12.07
CA ALA A 49 -5.07 8.38 -11.47
C ALA A 49 -4.47 6.97 -11.44
N SER A 50 -3.74 6.57 -12.50
CA SER A 50 -3.11 5.25 -12.54
C SER A 50 -2.01 5.08 -11.49
N THR A 51 -1.28 6.16 -11.19
CA THR A 51 -0.27 6.15 -10.12
C THR A 51 -0.92 5.93 -8.77
N SER A 52 -2.05 6.59 -8.51
CA SER A 52 -2.80 6.40 -7.27
C SER A 52 -3.23 4.96 -7.09
N LYS A 53 -3.74 4.32 -8.15
CA LYS A 53 -4.15 2.91 -8.10
C LYS A 53 -2.97 2.00 -7.75
N GLU A 54 -1.83 2.18 -8.43
CA GLU A 54 -0.65 1.35 -8.19
C GLU A 54 -0.06 1.57 -6.80
N TYR A 55 -0.02 2.81 -6.35
CA TYR A 55 0.43 3.14 -5.00
C TYR A 55 -0.51 2.54 -3.95
N GLY A 56 -1.82 2.60 -4.21
CA GLY A 56 -2.81 1.99 -3.32
C GLY A 56 -2.64 0.49 -3.19
N LYS A 57 -2.40 -0.21 -4.31
CA LYS A 57 -2.16 -1.65 -4.30
C LYS A 57 -0.94 -2.02 -3.44
N LYS A 58 0.13 -1.26 -3.58
CA LYS A 58 1.36 -1.56 -2.86
C LYS A 58 1.25 -1.21 -1.38
N LEU A 59 0.65 -0.08 -1.07
CA LEU A 59 0.42 0.27 0.33
C LEU A 59 -0.50 -0.75 1.01
N LEU A 60 -1.51 -1.22 0.28
CA LEU A 60 -2.43 -2.25 0.78
C LEU A 60 -1.70 -3.50 1.25
N VAL A 61 -0.75 -3.98 0.46
CA VAL A 61 0.03 -5.16 0.82
C VAL A 61 0.79 -4.93 2.12
N PHE A 62 1.40 -3.76 2.26
CA PHE A 62 2.14 -3.41 3.48
C PHE A 62 1.22 -3.30 4.70
N LEU A 63 0.05 -2.65 4.54
CA LEU A 63 -0.92 -2.52 5.64
C LEU A 63 -1.41 -3.89 6.12
N ASN A 64 -1.70 -4.81 5.19
CA ASN A 64 -2.10 -6.17 5.56
C ASN A 64 -0.95 -6.94 6.21
N TYR A 65 0.28 -6.74 5.75
CA TYR A 65 1.46 -7.32 6.39
C TYR A 65 1.56 -6.85 7.85
N LEU A 66 1.42 -5.55 8.09
CA LEU A 66 1.47 -5.02 9.45
C LEU A 66 0.37 -5.62 10.32
N SER A 67 -0.85 -5.70 9.79
CA SER A 67 -1.98 -6.29 10.50
C SER A 67 -1.72 -7.74 10.87
N ASP A 68 -1.13 -8.53 9.96
CA ASP A 68 -0.78 -9.93 10.21
C ASP A 68 0.32 -10.07 11.28
N ASN A 69 1.07 -9.01 11.54
CA ASN A 69 2.13 -8.98 12.54
C ASN A 69 1.75 -8.12 13.75
N ASP A 70 0.45 -7.93 13.96
CA ASP A 70 -0.11 -7.20 15.10
C ASP A 70 0.42 -5.77 15.24
N ALA A 71 0.70 -5.12 14.12
CA ALA A 71 1.19 -3.75 14.08
C ALA A 71 0.20 -2.85 13.34
N ASP A 72 0.12 -1.59 13.77
CA ASP A 72 -0.66 -0.58 13.09
C ASP A 72 0.28 0.38 12.35
N TYR A 73 -0.18 0.92 11.22
CA TYR A 73 0.66 1.80 10.40
C TYR A 73 1.10 3.06 11.15
N SER A 74 0.30 3.54 12.11
CA SER A 74 0.61 4.75 12.87
C SER A 74 1.78 4.58 13.82
N VAL A 75 2.10 3.35 14.21
CA VAL A 75 3.19 3.04 15.15
C VAL A 75 4.25 2.13 14.54
N ALA A 76 4.17 1.88 13.24
CA ALA A 76 5.17 1.05 12.56
C ALA A 76 6.54 1.73 12.57
N THR A 77 7.58 0.93 12.74
CA THR A 77 8.95 1.40 12.82
C THR A 77 9.73 1.01 11.56
N ASN A 78 10.94 1.54 11.44
CA ASN A 78 11.86 1.14 10.37
C ASN A 78 12.11 -0.36 10.36
N GLU A 79 12.08 -1.00 11.53
CA GLU A 79 12.27 -2.45 11.62
C GLU A 79 11.13 -3.19 10.93
N HIS A 80 9.89 -2.72 11.08
CA HIS A 80 8.74 -3.31 10.35
C HIS A 80 8.94 -3.21 8.85
N VAL A 81 9.39 -2.06 8.37
CA VAL A 81 9.64 -1.85 6.94
C VAL A 81 10.75 -2.76 6.44
N LYS A 82 11.85 -2.85 7.19
CA LYS A 82 12.98 -3.72 6.84
C LYS A 82 12.56 -5.18 6.73
N ARG A 83 11.76 -5.66 7.67
CA ARG A 83 11.26 -7.04 7.67
C ARG A 83 10.34 -7.29 6.48
N PHE A 84 9.48 -6.32 6.17
CA PHE A 84 8.60 -6.42 5.02
C PHE A 84 9.41 -6.51 3.71
N ILE A 85 10.38 -5.62 3.53
CA ILE A 85 11.23 -5.62 2.33
C ILE A 85 12.03 -6.94 2.24
N ARG A 86 12.53 -7.42 3.37
CA ARG A 86 13.24 -8.70 3.42
C ARG A 86 12.34 -9.85 2.98
N LEU A 87 11.08 -9.83 3.41
CA LEU A 87 10.09 -10.83 3.00
C LEU A 87 9.85 -10.77 1.50
N LEU A 88 9.76 -9.58 0.92
CA LEU A 88 9.60 -9.41 -0.53
C LEU A 88 10.79 -9.93 -1.32
N LEU A 89 12.00 -9.72 -0.79
CA LEU A 89 13.24 -10.12 -1.47
C LEU A 89 13.50 -11.62 -1.38
N PHE A 90 13.24 -12.21 -0.22
CA PHE A 90 13.69 -13.57 0.07
C PHE A 90 12.56 -14.54 0.36
N GLY A 91 11.31 -14.04 0.51
CA GLY A 91 10.19 -14.87 0.92
C GLY A 91 10.47 -15.56 2.24
N ASP A 92 9.91 -16.74 2.42
CA ASP A 92 10.32 -17.63 3.48
C ASP A 92 11.64 -18.27 3.10
N MET A 93 12.43 -18.66 4.08
CA MET A 93 13.74 -19.29 3.83
C MET A 93 13.63 -20.49 2.90
N GLU A 94 12.48 -21.15 2.90
CA GLU A 94 12.23 -22.31 2.04
C GLU A 94 12.11 -21.94 0.56
N ASP A 95 11.79 -20.68 0.25
CA ASP A 95 11.52 -20.23 -1.10
C ASP A 95 12.73 -19.55 -1.78
N LEU A 96 13.89 -19.55 -1.14
CA LEU A 96 15.07 -18.89 -1.68
C LEU A 96 15.44 -19.37 -3.09
N LYS A 97 15.21 -20.62 -3.39
CA LYS A 97 15.49 -21.19 -4.70
C LYS A 97 14.73 -20.51 -5.82
N LEU A 98 13.49 -20.09 -5.53
CA LEU A 98 12.62 -19.45 -6.53
C LEU A 98 13.11 -18.07 -6.93
N LEU A 99 13.82 -17.40 -6.05
CA LEU A 99 14.30 -16.04 -6.30
C LEU A 99 15.53 -15.98 -7.17
N TYR A 100 16.22 -17.09 -7.36
CA TYR A 100 17.48 -17.15 -8.10
C TYR A 100 17.36 -16.59 -9.52
N TYR A 101 16.29 -16.94 -10.23
CA TYR A 101 16.09 -16.53 -11.62
C TYR A 101 15.40 -15.18 -11.77
N GLU A 102 14.84 -14.67 -10.70
CA GLU A 102 14.00 -13.46 -10.71
C GLU A 102 14.65 -12.30 -9.95
N THR A 103 15.94 -12.40 -9.63
CA THR A 103 16.62 -11.47 -8.71
C THR A 103 16.43 -10.01 -9.07
N ASN A 104 16.71 -9.60 -10.30
CA ASN A 104 16.61 -8.20 -10.71
C ASN A 104 15.18 -7.69 -10.62
N ARG A 105 14.21 -8.51 -11.02
CA ARG A 105 12.80 -8.17 -10.99
C ARG A 105 12.31 -8.01 -9.55
N VAL A 106 12.74 -8.91 -8.67
CA VAL A 106 12.37 -8.86 -7.25
C VAL A 106 12.94 -7.60 -6.61
N TYR A 107 14.18 -7.25 -6.88
CA TYR A 107 14.79 -6.03 -6.35
C TYR A 107 14.06 -4.77 -6.83
N GLN A 108 13.70 -4.71 -8.10
CA GLN A 108 12.97 -3.57 -8.65
C GLN A 108 11.59 -3.45 -7.99
N THR A 109 10.91 -4.57 -7.80
CA THR A 109 9.60 -4.60 -7.14
C THR A 109 9.73 -4.15 -5.69
N ALA A 110 10.71 -4.69 -4.95
CA ALA A 110 10.93 -4.31 -3.56
C ALA A 110 11.27 -2.83 -3.43
N ALA A 111 12.08 -2.29 -4.35
CA ALA A 111 12.41 -0.87 -4.37
C ALA A 111 11.18 0.00 -4.60
N TYR A 112 10.26 -0.44 -5.45
CA TYR A 112 9.01 0.27 -5.69
C TYR A 112 8.16 0.29 -4.42
N TYR A 113 8.01 -0.84 -3.74
CA TYR A 113 7.29 -0.89 -2.46
C TYR A 113 7.90 0.07 -1.44
N LEU A 114 9.22 0.07 -1.34
CA LEU A 114 9.91 0.96 -0.41
C LEU A 114 9.64 2.44 -0.75
N THR A 115 9.66 2.78 -2.03
CA THR A 115 9.34 4.13 -2.48
C THR A 115 7.93 4.54 -2.05
N VAL A 116 6.94 3.68 -2.29
CA VAL A 116 5.54 3.94 -1.93
C VAL A 116 5.40 4.14 -0.42
N ILE A 117 5.98 3.23 0.37
CA ILE A 117 5.93 3.29 1.83
C ILE A 117 6.58 4.58 2.35
N THR A 118 7.75 4.91 1.82
CA THR A 118 8.50 6.10 2.22
C THR A 118 7.73 7.38 1.89
N GLU A 119 7.16 7.46 0.70
CA GLU A 119 6.36 8.62 0.31
C GLU A 119 5.12 8.78 1.16
N PHE A 120 4.46 7.67 1.51
CA PHE A 120 3.28 7.70 2.37
C PHE A 120 3.63 8.24 3.76
N TYR A 121 4.68 7.71 4.39
CA TYR A 121 5.07 8.16 5.72
C TYR A 121 5.58 9.60 5.73
N LYS A 122 6.27 10.02 4.68
CA LYS A 122 6.69 11.41 4.53
C LYS A 122 5.47 12.33 4.44
N TRP A 123 4.48 11.94 3.67
CA TRP A 123 3.25 12.71 3.54
C TRP A 123 2.50 12.79 4.87
N LEU A 124 2.41 11.67 5.61
CA LEU A 124 1.82 11.67 6.95
C LEU A 124 2.54 12.65 7.88
N ASP A 125 3.86 12.60 7.90
CA ASP A 125 4.66 13.47 8.75
C ASP A 125 4.45 14.94 8.38
N ASP A 126 4.42 15.26 7.10
CA ASP A 126 4.24 16.62 6.60
C ASP A 126 2.83 17.18 6.89
N ASN A 127 1.81 16.33 6.96
CA ASN A 127 0.41 16.76 7.07
C ASN A 127 -0.22 16.50 8.43
N TYR A 128 0.32 15.56 9.21
CA TYR A 128 -0.24 15.17 10.51
C TYR A 128 0.80 15.08 11.62
N GLY A 129 2.06 15.21 11.28
CA GLY A 129 3.16 15.14 12.23
C GLY A 129 3.36 16.39 13.06
#